data_117c281c2a3a89ecf780a4a8c8c28844
#
_entry.id   117c281c2a3a89ecf780a4a8c8c28844
#
_cell.length_a   1.000
_cell.length_b   1.000
_cell.length_c   1.000
_cell.angle_alpha   90.00
_cell.angle_beta   90.00
_cell.angle_gamma   90.00
#
_symmetry.space_group_name_H-M   'P 1'
#
loop_
_entity.id
_entity.type
_entity.pdbx_description
1 polymer ?
#
loop_
_entity_poly.entity_id
_entity_poly.type
_entity_poly.pdbx_seq_one_letter_code
_entity_poly.pdbx_strand_id
1 'polypeptide(L)'
;LKASNFALLDLIESLNWVKKNIAKVGGDPENITISGESAGATNVAHLIASPLGKGLFNKAIHQSAGWSIAEKDLDYDIQTELSEKLSIKLIGETNKSNNLKKLRAIDSVTLLNSAEDIFGYVGYYPVIDSYSIFEPLYKSYEQGNFNHVDLIIGTNADEELMYLDKDYYLSDFYDERESLGFYTKAE
;
A
#
# COMPACT_ATOMS: atom_id res chain seq x y z
N LEU A 1 9.47 -15.65 -10.40
CA LEU A 1 8.89 -14.36 -10.03
C LEU A 1 7.81 -14.61 -8.99
N LYS A 2 7.99 -14.04 -7.82
CA LYS A 2 6.94 -14.00 -6.80
C LYS A 2 5.87 -13.02 -7.32
N ALA A 3 4.65 -13.46 -7.49
CA ALA A 3 3.55 -12.62 -7.96
C ALA A 3 2.88 -11.95 -6.76
N SER A 4 3.09 -10.66 -6.59
CA SER A 4 2.56 -9.86 -5.49
C SER A 4 2.49 -8.38 -5.89
N ASN A 5 1.99 -7.53 -5.00
CA ASN A 5 1.93 -6.08 -5.18
C ASN A 5 1.28 -5.64 -6.50
N PHE A 6 0.24 -6.36 -6.96
CA PHE A 6 -0.39 -6.09 -8.26
C PHE A 6 -0.90 -4.66 -8.39
N ALA A 7 -1.45 -4.08 -7.32
CA ALA A 7 -1.88 -2.68 -7.34
C ALA A 7 -0.72 -1.72 -7.65
N LEU A 8 0.45 -1.93 -7.01
CA LEU A 8 1.65 -1.12 -7.30
C LEU A 8 2.14 -1.34 -8.74
N LEU A 9 2.11 -2.58 -9.24
CA LEU A 9 2.49 -2.89 -10.62
C LEU A 9 1.53 -2.26 -11.64
N ASP A 10 0.23 -2.23 -11.35
CA ASP A 10 -0.77 -1.55 -12.20
C ASP A 10 -0.54 -0.04 -12.24
N LEU A 11 -0.17 0.58 -11.10
CA LEU A 11 0.20 1.99 -11.06
C LEU A 11 1.48 2.28 -11.88
N ILE A 12 2.48 1.41 -11.78
CA ILE A 12 3.71 1.51 -12.57
C ILE A 12 3.40 1.41 -14.06
N GLU A 13 2.54 0.46 -14.47
CA GLU A 13 2.16 0.32 -15.87
C GLU A 13 1.33 1.52 -16.35
N SER A 14 0.46 2.06 -15.50
CA SER A 14 -0.27 3.30 -15.80
C SER A 14 0.67 4.48 -16.05
N LEU A 15 1.72 4.62 -15.23
CA LEU A 15 2.74 5.66 -15.43
C LEU A 15 3.56 5.45 -16.70
N ASN A 16 3.92 4.22 -17.01
CA ASN A 16 4.55 3.87 -18.28
C ASN A 16 3.68 4.29 -19.47
N TRP A 17 2.38 4.02 -19.38
CA TRP A 17 1.44 4.43 -20.43
C TRP A 17 1.34 5.96 -20.55
N VAL A 18 1.25 6.67 -19.41
CA VAL A 18 1.23 8.14 -19.39
C VAL A 18 2.49 8.70 -20.04
N LYS A 19 3.67 8.26 -19.59
CA LYS A 19 4.95 8.74 -20.11
C LYS A 19 5.07 8.54 -21.63
N LYS A 20 4.57 7.42 -22.14
CA LYS A 20 4.60 7.08 -23.57
C LYS A 20 3.61 7.88 -24.42
N ASN A 21 2.48 8.29 -23.84
CA ASN A 21 1.36 8.81 -24.63
C ASN A 21 1.02 10.27 -24.37
N ILE A 22 1.40 10.85 -23.22
CA ILE A 22 0.90 12.16 -22.77
C ILE A 22 1.24 13.30 -23.74
N ALA A 23 2.38 13.23 -24.43
CA ALA A 23 2.77 14.21 -25.43
C ALA A 23 1.78 14.29 -26.61
N LYS A 24 1.08 13.20 -26.93
CA LYS A 24 0.09 13.15 -28.02
C LYS A 24 -1.17 13.98 -27.73
N VAL A 25 -1.41 14.29 -26.45
CA VAL A 25 -2.55 15.09 -25.98
C VAL A 25 -2.12 16.43 -25.37
N GLY A 26 -0.87 16.85 -25.63
CA GLY A 26 -0.36 18.17 -25.23
C GLY A 26 0.30 18.22 -23.85
N GLY A 27 0.48 17.11 -23.17
CA GLY A 27 1.22 17.04 -21.90
C GLY A 27 2.72 16.87 -22.11
N ASP A 28 3.49 17.07 -21.05
CA ASP A 28 4.94 16.95 -21.03
C ASP A 28 5.36 15.66 -20.29
N PRO A 29 5.95 14.66 -20.97
CA PRO A 29 6.42 13.44 -20.35
C PRO A 29 7.59 13.66 -19.37
N GLU A 30 8.28 14.82 -19.43
CA GLU A 30 9.34 15.18 -18.51
C GLU A 30 8.85 16.03 -17.34
N ASN A 31 7.53 16.24 -17.21
CA ASN A 31 6.91 16.98 -16.12
C ASN A 31 5.69 16.26 -15.54
N ILE A 32 5.88 15.01 -15.13
CA ILE A 32 4.83 14.17 -14.54
C ILE A 32 4.88 14.33 -13.01
N THR A 33 3.74 14.66 -12.43
CA THR A 33 3.55 14.71 -10.97
C THR A 33 2.59 13.59 -10.57
N ILE A 34 3.01 12.75 -9.62
CA ILE A 34 2.11 11.80 -8.96
C ILE A 34 1.55 12.44 -7.68
N SER A 35 0.30 12.15 -7.37
CA SER A 35 -0.31 12.65 -6.14
C SER A 35 -1.22 11.60 -5.52
N GLY A 36 -1.34 11.65 -4.20
CA GLY A 36 -2.24 10.77 -3.48
C GLY A 36 -2.53 11.28 -2.08
N GLU A 37 -3.70 10.91 -1.59
CA GLU A 37 -4.18 11.19 -0.25
C GLU A 37 -4.45 9.86 0.45
N SER A 38 -4.18 9.77 1.77
CA SER A 38 -4.41 8.59 2.59
C SER A 38 -3.76 7.33 1.98
N ALA A 39 -4.51 6.29 1.65
CA ALA A 39 -4.03 5.09 0.96
C ALA A 39 -3.38 5.43 -0.41
N GLY A 40 -3.85 6.46 -1.09
CA GLY A 40 -3.22 6.98 -2.31
C GLY A 40 -1.83 7.58 -2.04
N ALA A 41 -1.64 8.26 -0.92
CA ALA A 41 -0.34 8.75 -0.51
C ALA A 41 0.61 7.61 -0.11
N THR A 42 0.10 6.54 0.51
CA THR A 42 0.84 5.30 0.73
C THR A 42 1.36 4.72 -0.59
N ASN A 43 0.52 4.68 -1.61
CA ASN A 43 0.93 4.24 -2.95
C ASN A 43 2.00 5.17 -3.56
N VAL A 44 1.89 6.49 -3.37
CA VAL A 44 2.93 7.46 -3.78
C VAL A 44 4.25 7.16 -3.10
N ALA A 45 4.25 6.89 -1.79
CA ALA A 45 5.45 6.54 -1.05
C ALA A 45 6.11 5.25 -1.58
N HIS A 46 5.32 4.22 -1.87
CA HIS A 46 5.83 2.98 -2.47
C HIS A 46 6.35 3.19 -3.90
N LEU A 47 5.70 4.03 -4.71
CA LEU A 47 6.20 4.38 -6.06
C LEU A 47 7.56 5.11 -5.99
N ILE A 48 7.72 6.01 -5.02
CA ILE A 48 8.98 6.69 -4.77
C ILE A 48 10.08 5.70 -4.35
N ALA A 49 9.77 4.75 -3.44
CA ALA A 49 10.73 3.77 -2.95
C ALA A 49 10.99 2.63 -3.96
N SER A 50 10.06 2.35 -4.86
CA SER A 50 10.22 1.26 -5.83
C SER A 50 11.24 1.60 -6.91
N PRO A 51 12.21 0.71 -7.20
CA PRO A 51 13.12 0.89 -8.33
C PRO A 51 12.40 0.87 -9.68
N LEU A 52 11.20 0.25 -9.74
CA LEU A 52 10.36 0.21 -10.94
C LEU A 52 9.72 1.57 -11.26
N GLY A 53 9.62 2.47 -10.27
CA GLY A 53 9.14 3.84 -10.45
C GLY A 53 10.18 4.80 -11.05
N LYS A 54 11.44 4.35 -11.16
CA LYS A 54 12.54 5.21 -11.59
C LYS A 54 12.31 5.81 -12.98
N GLY A 55 12.34 7.16 -13.03
CA GLY A 55 12.17 7.91 -14.28
C GLY A 55 10.76 7.97 -14.83
N LEU A 56 9.74 7.45 -14.13
CA LEU A 56 8.35 7.49 -14.57
C LEU A 56 7.63 8.78 -14.17
N PHE A 57 8.14 9.50 -13.17
CA PHE A 57 7.61 10.77 -12.69
C PHE A 57 8.76 11.66 -12.21
N ASN A 58 8.49 12.94 -12.09
CA ASN A 58 9.47 13.96 -11.74
C ASN A 58 9.19 14.60 -10.38
N LYS A 59 7.91 14.58 -9.96
CA LYS A 59 7.42 15.23 -8.76
C LYS A 59 6.39 14.35 -8.06
N ALA A 60 6.24 14.54 -6.75
CA ALA A 60 5.26 13.84 -5.96
C ALA A 60 4.56 14.76 -4.95
N ILE A 61 3.28 14.49 -4.70
CA ILE A 61 2.49 15.12 -3.65
C ILE A 61 1.91 14.01 -2.77
N HIS A 62 2.30 14.02 -1.50
CA HIS A 62 1.96 13.01 -0.53
C HIS A 62 1.13 13.66 0.59
N GLN A 63 -0.15 13.33 0.67
CA GLN A 63 -1.10 13.98 1.55
C GLN A 63 -1.67 12.97 2.57
N SER A 64 -1.49 13.27 3.86
CA SER A 64 -2.17 12.59 4.96
C SER A 64 -2.02 11.06 4.97
N ALA A 65 -0.80 10.55 4.76
CA ALA A 65 -0.49 9.12 4.82
C ALA A 65 0.35 8.76 6.05
N GLY A 66 -0.08 9.21 7.21
CA GLY A 66 0.68 9.12 8.46
C GLY A 66 1.18 7.73 8.86
N TRP A 67 0.52 6.68 8.42
CA TRP A 67 0.85 5.29 8.78
C TRP A 67 1.84 4.63 7.81
N SER A 68 1.93 5.12 6.58
CA SER A 68 2.59 4.42 5.47
C SER A 68 4.09 4.22 5.64
N ILE A 69 4.76 5.09 6.37
CA ILE A 69 6.22 5.00 6.57
C ILE A 69 6.56 4.18 7.82
N ALA A 70 5.69 4.19 8.82
CA ALA A 70 5.89 3.51 10.10
C ALA A 70 5.37 2.06 10.11
N GLU A 71 4.45 1.72 9.23
CA GLU A 71 3.90 0.36 9.16
C GLU A 71 4.95 -0.63 8.64
N LYS A 72 4.91 -1.80 9.23
CA LYS A 72 5.68 -2.94 8.73
C LYS A 72 5.03 -3.42 7.46
N ASP A 73 5.73 -3.27 6.34
CA ASP A 73 5.36 -4.01 5.13
C ASP A 73 5.21 -5.49 5.47
N LEU A 74 4.16 -6.12 4.96
CA LEU A 74 3.90 -7.50 5.31
C LEU A 74 4.98 -8.42 4.76
N ASP A 75 5.42 -9.36 5.59
CA ASP A 75 6.33 -10.40 5.17
C ASP A 75 5.66 -11.25 4.06
N TYR A 76 6.42 -11.53 3.01
CA TYR A 76 5.96 -12.35 1.89
C TYR A 76 5.49 -13.74 2.33
N ASP A 77 6.15 -14.32 3.32
CA ASP A 77 5.81 -15.66 3.80
C ASP A 77 4.48 -15.66 4.56
N ILE A 78 4.19 -14.61 5.34
CA ILE A 78 2.88 -14.40 5.99
C ILE A 78 1.78 -14.28 4.93
N GLN A 79 1.98 -13.49 3.88
CA GLN A 79 1.01 -13.34 2.79
C GLN A 79 0.80 -14.64 2.01
N THR A 80 1.86 -15.42 1.84
CA THR A 80 1.76 -16.75 1.21
C THR A 80 0.91 -17.68 2.05
N GLU A 81 1.14 -17.74 3.36
CA GLU A 81 0.34 -18.55 4.28
C GLU A 81 -1.15 -18.18 4.27
N LEU A 82 -1.46 -16.88 4.32
CA LEU A 82 -2.84 -16.40 4.24
C LEU A 82 -3.49 -16.76 2.90
N SER A 83 -2.76 -16.61 1.80
CA SER A 83 -3.23 -16.97 0.46
C SER A 83 -3.48 -18.49 0.32
N GLU A 84 -2.67 -19.31 0.95
CA GLU A 84 -2.88 -20.75 1.01
C GLU A 84 -4.13 -21.10 1.83
N LYS A 85 -4.34 -20.47 2.98
CA LYS A 85 -5.58 -20.62 3.77
C LYS A 85 -6.81 -20.26 2.96
N LEU A 86 -6.76 -19.16 2.20
CA LEU A 86 -7.85 -18.76 1.31
C LEU A 86 -8.09 -19.80 0.21
N SER A 87 -7.04 -20.33 -0.40
CA SER A 87 -7.13 -21.37 -1.42
C SER A 87 -7.77 -22.64 -0.85
N ILE A 88 -7.36 -23.08 0.33
CA ILE A 88 -7.97 -24.23 1.02
C ILE A 88 -9.45 -23.99 1.29
N LYS A 89 -9.81 -22.81 1.81
CA LYS A 89 -11.19 -22.46 2.12
C LYS A 89 -12.09 -22.48 0.88
N LEU A 90 -11.61 -21.99 -0.25
CA LEU A 90 -12.40 -21.82 -1.48
C LEU A 90 -12.45 -23.07 -2.37
N ILE A 91 -11.35 -23.81 -2.47
CA ILE A 91 -11.22 -24.92 -3.42
C ILE A 91 -10.64 -26.21 -2.81
N GLY A 92 -10.39 -26.25 -1.49
CA GLY A 92 -9.92 -27.44 -0.76
C GLY A 92 -8.47 -27.84 -1.03
N GLU A 93 -7.69 -27.03 -1.73
CA GLU A 93 -6.33 -27.41 -2.12
C GLU A 93 -5.38 -26.20 -2.28
N THR A 94 -4.06 -26.48 -2.19
CA THR A 94 -2.99 -25.50 -2.39
C THR A 94 -2.06 -25.92 -3.53
N ASN A 95 -1.39 -24.94 -4.13
CA ASN A 95 -0.20 -25.12 -4.99
C ASN A 95 -0.29 -26.11 -6.16
N LYS A 96 -1.45 -26.25 -6.81
CA LYS A 96 -1.55 -27.00 -8.05
C LYS A 96 -1.72 -26.08 -9.27
N SER A 97 -1.17 -26.49 -10.40
CA SER A 97 -1.20 -25.71 -11.65
C SER A 97 -2.60 -25.27 -12.11
N ASN A 98 -3.65 -25.94 -11.66
CA ASN A 98 -5.04 -25.64 -11.98
C ASN A 98 -5.75 -24.74 -10.95
N ASN A 99 -5.14 -24.43 -9.81
CA ASN A 99 -5.79 -23.70 -8.73
C ASN A 99 -6.16 -22.27 -9.13
N LEU A 100 -5.30 -21.59 -9.87
CA LEU A 100 -5.59 -20.23 -10.35
C LEU A 100 -6.85 -20.19 -11.25
N LYS A 101 -7.05 -21.19 -12.10
CA LYS A 101 -8.26 -21.30 -12.93
C LYS A 101 -9.50 -21.53 -12.10
N LYS A 102 -9.42 -22.38 -11.06
CA LYS A 102 -10.53 -22.63 -10.12
C LYS A 102 -10.85 -21.37 -9.32
N LEU A 103 -9.82 -20.71 -8.75
CA LEU A 103 -9.99 -19.47 -7.99
C LEU A 103 -10.60 -18.34 -8.84
N ARG A 104 -10.19 -18.21 -10.09
CA ARG A 104 -10.79 -17.23 -11.03
C ARG A 104 -12.23 -17.53 -11.43
N ALA A 105 -12.71 -18.75 -11.19
CA ALA A 105 -14.11 -19.13 -11.44
C ALA A 105 -15.02 -18.89 -10.21
N ILE A 106 -14.45 -18.53 -9.06
CA ILE A 106 -15.23 -18.17 -7.88
C ILE A 106 -15.90 -16.81 -8.13
N ASP A 107 -17.16 -16.69 -7.76
CA ASP A 107 -17.85 -15.40 -7.84
C ASP A 107 -17.24 -14.37 -6.88
N SER A 108 -17.34 -13.10 -7.24
CA SER A 108 -16.65 -12.02 -6.55
C SER A 108 -17.12 -11.83 -5.11
N VAL A 109 -18.38 -12.09 -4.80
CA VAL A 109 -18.91 -11.93 -3.44
C VAL A 109 -18.39 -13.02 -2.52
N THR A 110 -18.42 -14.27 -2.97
CA THR A 110 -17.86 -15.42 -2.23
C THR A 110 -16.36 -15.23 -2.00
N LEU A 111 -15.62 -14.76 -3.03
CA LEU A 111 -14.20 -14.48 -2.90
C LEU A 111 -13.93 -13.36 -1.89
N LEU A 112 -14.65 -12.23 -1.97
CA LEU A 112 -14.50 -11.09 -1.06
C LEU A 112 -14.74 -11.51 0.38
N ASN A 113 -15.89 -12.08 0.68
CA ASN A 113 -16.24 -12.50 2.05
C ASN A 113 -15.23 -13.51 2.61
N SER A 114 -14.77 -14.45 1.78
CA SER A 114 -13.78 -15.44 2.21
C SER A 114 -12.41 -14.83 2.43
N ALA A 115 -12.05 -13.82 1.66
CA ALA A 115 -10.82 -13.08 1.83
C ALA A 115 -10.86 -12.21 3.10
N GLU A 116 -11.96 -11.51 3.36
CA GLU A 116 -12.15 -10.73 4.60
C GLU A 116 -12.03 -11.59 5.86
N ASP A 117 -12.60 -12.79 5.85
CA ASP A 117 -12.49 -13.75 6.97
C ASP A 117 -11.04 -14.22 7.24
N ILE A 118 -10.21 -14.27 6.21
CA ILE A 118 -8.83 -14.80 6.31
C ILE A 118 -7.82 -13.69 6.53
N PHE A 119 -7.93 -12.62 5.76
CA PHE A 119 -6.98 -11.52 5.79
C PHE A 119 -7.34 -10.45 6.82
N GLY A 120 -8.64 -10.29 7.14
CA GLY A 120 -9.11 -9.17 7.94
C GLY A 120 -8.76 -7.82 7.31
N TYR A 121 -8.77 -6.78 8.12
CA TYR A 121 -8.45 -5.41 7.67
C TYR A 121 -6.97 -5.25 7.25
N VAL A 122 -6.08 -6.05 7.82
CA VAL A 122 -4.61 -5.92 7.66
C VAL A 122 -4.07 -6.70 6.45
N GLY A 123 -4.88 -7.49 5.77
CA GLY A 123 -4.41 -8.46 4.78
C GLY A 123 -4.09 -7.93 3.39
N TYR A 124 -4.38 -6.67 3.12
CA TYR A 124 -4.24 -6.09 1.78
C TYR A 124 -3.08 -5.11 1.64
N TYR A 125 -2.12 -5.16 2.55
CA TYR A 125 -0.93 -4.30 2.50
C TYR A 125 0.11 -4.79 1.50
N PRO A 126 0.96 -3.89 1.00
CA PRO A 126 2.12 -4.26 0.19
C PRO A 126 3.05 -5.24 0.92
N VAL A 127 3.73 -6.08 0.18
CA VAL A 127 4.67 -7.07 0.70
C VAL A 127 6.07 -6.87 0.12
N ILE A 128 7.09 -7.21 0.91
CA ILE A 128 8.48 -7.21 0.46
C ILE A 128 8.68 -8.43 -0.46
N ASP A 129 8.63 -8.19 -1.78
CA ASP A 129 8.69 -9.25 -2.81
C ASP A 129 10.05 -9.37 -3.51
N SER A 130 11.00 -8.52 -3.16
CA SER A 130 12.32 -8.42 -3.78
C SER A 130 12.28 -8.16 -5.30
N TYR A 131 11.20 -7.55 -5.77
CA TYR A 131 11.00 -7.16 -7.16
C TYR A 131 10.45 -5.73 -7.28
N SER A 132 9.29 -5.47 -6.71
CA SER A 132 8.68 -4.14 -6.66
C SER A 132 8.97 -3.41 -5.35
N ILE A 133 9.13 -4.15 -4.25
CA ILE A 133 9.51 -3.64 -2.92
C ILE A 133 10.63 -4.52 -2.38
N PHE A 134 11.79 -3.92 -2.08
CA PHE A 134 12.99 -4.63 -1.66
C PHE A 134 13.18 -4.67 -0.15
N GLU A 135 12.68 -3.67 0.55
CA GLU A 135 12.86 -3.49 1.99
C GLU A 135 11.69 -2.67 2.56
N PRO A 136 11.51 -2.65 3.89
CA PRO A 136 10.50 -1.80 4.52
C PRO A 136 10.64 -0.35 4.11
N LEU A 137 9.52 0.33 3.92
CA LEU A 137 9.48 1.69 3.40
C LEU A 137 10.33 2.67 4.22
N TYR A 138 10.24 2.60 5.56
CA TYR A 138 11.04 3.45 6.45
C TYR A 138 12.55 3.27 6.22
N LYS A 139 13.01 2.03 5.97
CA LYS A 139 14.42 1.74 5.67
C LYS A 139 14.87 2.38 4.36
N SER A 140 14.06 2.25 3.32
CA SER A 140 14.38 2.87 2.02
C SER A 140 14.57 4.38 2.18
N TYR A 141 13.72 5.03 2.96
CA TYR A 141 13.84 6.47 3.22
C TYR A 141 15.04 6.83 4.11
N GLU A 142 15.29 6.10 5.19
CA GLU A 142 16.44 6.32 6.06
C GLU A 142 17.78 6.14 5.33
N GLN A 143 17.87 5.20 4.43
CA GLN A 143 19.10 4.87 3.69
C GLN A 143 19.25 5.67 2.39
N GLY A 144 18.23 6.44 1.99
CA GLY A 144 18.24 7.17 0.72
C GLY A 144 18.03 6.26 -0.51
N ASN A 145 17.52 5.05 -0.32
CA ASN A 145 17.24 4.08 -1.38
C ASN A 145 15.88 4.35 -2.03
N PHE A 146 15.70 5.53 -2.60
CA PHE A 146 14.44 5.92 -3.25
C PHE A 146 14.69 6.83 -4.46
N ASN A 147 13.69 7.05 -5.27
CA ASN A 147 13.73 7.95 -6.42
C ASN A 147 13.69 9.40 -5.92
N HIS A 148 14.80 10.13 -6.08
CA HIS A 148 14.89 11.53 -5.68
C HIS A 148 14.06 12.40 -6.64
N VAL A 149 12.97 12.95 -6.14
CA VAL A 149 12.03 13.81 -6.86
C VAL A 149 11.65 15.00 -6.00
N ASP A 150 11.16 16.07 -6.61
CA ASP A 150 10.56 17.17 -5.84
C ASP A 150 9.32 16.66 -5.10
N LEU A 151 9.25 16.86 -3.79
CA LEU A 151 8.22 16.31 -2.94
C LEU A 151 7.51 17.41 -2.14
N ILE A 152 6.17 17.41 -2.23
CA ILE A 152 5.30 18.10 -1.28
C ILE A 152 4.69 17.02 -0.37
N ILE A 153 4.88 17.18 0.94
CA ILE A 153 4.32 16.27 1.94
C ILE A 153 3.64 17.10 3.04
N GLY A 154 2.49 16.64 3.49
CA GLY A 154 1.75 17.30 4.55
C GLY A 154 0.66 16.44 5.15
N THR A 155 0.27 16.85 6.35
CA THR A 155 -0.88 16.34 7.11
C THR A 155 -1.70 17.51 7.60
N ASN A 156 -2.99 17.30 7.85
CA ASN A 156 -3.86 18.31 8.45
C ASN A 156 -3.70 18.31 9.98
N ALA A 157 -4.12 19.40 10.63
CA ALA A 157 -4.08 19.50 12.10
C ALA A 157 -5.08 18.54 12.77
N ASP A 158 -6.19 18.26 12.09
CA ASP A 158 -7.34 17.54 12.65
C ASP A 158 -7.67 16.30 11.78
N GLU A 159 -6.66 15.48 11.47
CA GLU A 159 -6.76 14.35 10.53
C GLU A 159 -7.83 13.32 10.89
N GLU A 160 -7.95 12.98 12.15
CA GLU A 160 -8.78 11.87 12.58
C GLU A 160 -10.13 12.27 13.16
N LEU A 161 -10.45 13.56 13.26
CA LEU A 161 -11.72 14.01 13.83
C LEU A 161 -12.96 13.45 13.11
N MET A 162 -12.85 13.14 11.83
CA MET A 162 -13.96 12.55 11.06
C MET A 162 -14.31 11.11 11.50
N TYR A 163 -13.39 10.42 12.16
CA TYR A 163 -13.56 9.03 12.61
C TYR A 163 -13.93 8.93 14.10
N LEU A 164 -13.88 10.07 14.84
CA LEU A 164 -14.21 10.08 16.25
C LEU A 164 -15.71 10.25 16.44
N ASP A 165 -16.27 9.51 17.38
CA ASP A 165 -17.63 9.74 17.86
C ASP A 165 -17.74 11.12 18.53
N LYS A 166 -18.93 11.72 18.48
CA LYS A 166 -19.17 13.06 19.05
C LYS A 166 -18.85 13.17 20.53
N ASP A 167 -18.88 12.06 21.24
CA ASP A 167 -18.64 11.95 22.68
C ASP A 167 -17.22 11.44 22.98
N TYR A 168 -16.32 11.44 21.98
CA TYR A 168 -14.93 11.04 22.15
C TYR A 168 -14.14 12.16 22.82
N TYR A 169 -13.58 11.87 23.99
CA TYR A 169 -12.81 12.83 24.77
C TYR A 169 -11.31 12.64 24.57
N LEU A 170 -10.53 13.68 24.86
CA LEU A 170 -9.08 13.64 24.77
C LEU A 170 -8.46 12.53 25.64
N SER A 171 -9.10 12.21 26.79
CA SER A 171 -8.74 11.06 27.62
C SER A 171 -8.80 9.74 26.88
N ASP A 172 -9.88 9.54 26.10
CA ASP A 172 -10.10 8.31 25.34
C ASP A 172 -9.06 8.16 24.25
N PHE A 173 -8.69 9.27 23.60
CA PHE A 173 -7.61 9.29 22.62
C PHE A 173 -6.27 8.85 23.25
N TYR A 174 -5.90 9.40 24.40
CA TYR A 174 -4.65 9.01 25.07
C TYR A 174 -4.67 7.56 25.53
N ASP A 175 -5.78 7.09 26.10
CA ASP A 175 -5.93 5.72 26.56
C ASP A 175 -5.85 4.72 25.41
N GLU A 176 -6.46 5.03 24.27
CA GLU A 176 -6.38 4.21 23.06
C GLU A 176 -4.94 4.17 22.50
N ARG A 177 -4.26 5.32 22.38
CA ARG A 177 -2.88 5.40 21.88
C ARG A 177 -1.89 4.73 22.80
N GLU A 178 -2.08 4.82 24.13
CA GLU A 178 -1.30 4.07 25.10
C GLU A 178 -1.48 2.56 24.94
N SER A 179 -2.72 2.09 24.74
CA SER A 179 -3.02 0.67 24.49
C SER A 179 -2.37 0.13 23.22
N LEU A 180 -2.18 0.99 22.22
CA LEU A 180 -1.49 0.68 20.96
C LEU A 180 0.03 0.87 21.02
N GLY A 181 0.57 1.32 22.16
CA GLY A 181 2.00 1.52 22.36
C GLY A 181 2.59 2.78 21.72
N PHE A 182 1.74 3.76 21.33
CA PHE A 182 2.21 4.99 20.69
C PHE A 182 2.64 6.07 21.68
N TYR A 183 2.09 6.06 22.90
CA TYR A 183 2.41 7.01 23.99
C TYR A 183 2.48 6.33 25.33
N THR A 184 3.26 6.92 26.25
CA THR A 184 3.13 6.68 27.67
C THR A 184 2.61 7.98 28.32
N LYS A 185 1.67 7.89 29.27
CA LYS A 185 1.08 9.04 29.99
C LYS A 185 2.09 9.94 30.74
N ALA A 186 3.38 9.63 30.67
CA ALA A 186 4.45 10.33 31.36
C ALA A 186 5.18 11.37 30.49
N GLU A 187 4.79 11.53 29.23
CA GLU A 187 5.30 12.51 28.29
C GLU A 187 4.20 13.50 27.88
#